data_118cb7769c8b2325a786d532a810663a
#
_entry.id   118cb7769c8b2325a786d532a810663a
#
_cell.length_a   1.000
_cell.length_b   1.000
_cell.length_c   1.000
_cell.angle_alpha   90.00
_cell.angle_beta   90.00
_cell.angle_gamma   90.00
#
_symmetry.space_group_name_H-M   'P 1'
#
loop_
_entity.id
_entity.type
_entity.pdbx_description
1 polymer ?
#
loop_
_entity_poly.entity_id
_entity_poly.type
_entity_poly.pdbx_seq_one_letter_code
_entity_poly.pdbx_strand_id
1 'polypeptide(L)'
;MRYLHMTSWLMAAVFLIFPSVVQANEELLIRQNNPAEWVMQNGNFSATRYSALAQINTENVSKLKVAWSFSTGVLRGHEGGPIVIGDTLYIHTAFPNNVFALDLNNEGRILWEYRPKQDPSVPGVMCCDTVNRGVAYAEGKIFLYQADATLVALNAKTGKKIWSVSNGDPKVAATGTNAPHVIKDKVFVGISGGEFGVRSYMSAFDI
;
A
#
# COMPACT_ATOMS: atom_id res chain seq x y z
N MET A 1 77.10 9.23 16.93
CA MET A 1 76.11 8.74 15.94
C MET A 1 74.76 8.71 16.62
N ARG A 2 73.79 9.62 16.25
CA ARG A 2 72.44 9.70 16.80
C ARG A 2 71.52 9.15 15.74
N TYR A 3 70.81 8.07 16.04
CA TYR A 3 69.76 7.55 15.17
C TYR A 3 68.45 8.25 15.48
N LEU A 4 67.90 8.95 14.48
CA LEU A 4 66.50 9.50 14.50
C LEU A 4 65.51 8.38 14.09
N HIS A 5 64.67 7.97 15.01
CA HIS A 5 63.51 7.13 14.66
C HIS A 5 62.36 8.02 14.18
N MET A 6 62.09 7.96 12.87
CA MET A 6 60.88 8.51 12.27
C MET A 6 59.72 7.52 12.45
N THR A 7 58.79 7.79 13.35
CA THR A 7 57.52 7.06 13.49
C THR A 7 56.52 7.61 12.47
N SER A 8 56.24 6.79 11.47
CA SER A 8 55.22 7.08 10.46
C SER A 8 53.82 6.76 11.02
N TRP A 9 52.98 7.79 11.20
CA TRP A 9 51.55 7.60 11.57
C TRP A 9 50.76 7.39 10.30
N LEU A 10 50.30 6.14 10.08
CA LEU A 10 49.27 5.84 9.08
C LEU A 10 47.90 6.27 9.65
N MET A 11 47.34 7.38 9.16
CA MET A 11 45.94 7.70 9.36
C MET A 11 45.10 6.78 8.46
N ALA A 12 44.42 5.81 9.06
CA ALA A 12 43.36 5.03 8.39
C ALA A 12 42.11 5.88 8.32
N ALA A 13 41.77 6.35 7.13
CA ALA A 13 40.47 7.00 6.87
C ALA A 13 39.36 5.95 6.89
N VAL A 14 38.55 5.91 7.96
CA VAL A 14 37.36 5.10 8.03
C VAL A 14 36.28 5.80 7.22
N PHE A 15 36.00 5.33 6.01
CA PHE A 15 34.83 5.71 5.25
C PHE A 15 33.57 5.09 5.90
N LEU A 16 32.84 5.87 6.69
CA LEU A 16 31.50 5.53 7.13
C LEU A 16 30.56 5.58 5.92
N ILE A 17 30.28 4.44 5.32
CA ILE A 17 29.21 4.28 4.33
C ILE A 17 27.89 4.35 5.12
N PHE A 18 27.29 5.54 5.19
CA PHE A 18 25.90 5.68 5.63
C PHE A 18 25.04 5.06 4.53
N PRO A 19 24.21 4.05 4.82
CA PRO A 19 23.20 3.63 3.86
C PRO A 19 22.31 4.84 3.60
N SER A 20 22.23 5.28 2.35
CA SER A 20 21.24 6.27 1.93
C SER A 20 19.86 5.67 2.19
N VAL A 21 19.18 6.14 3.23
CA VAL A 21 17.78 5.80 3.46
C VAL A 21 17.01 6.49 2.34
N VAL A 22 16.64 5.72 1.32
CA VAL A 22 15.71 6.19 0.28
C VAL A 22 14.39 6.44 1.00
N GLN A 23 13.96 7.69 1.03
CA GLN A 23 12.66 8.02 1.64
C GLN A 23 11.55 7.43 0.77
N ALA A 24 10.54 6.80 1.38
CA ALA A 24 9.43 6.16 0.66
C ALA A 24 8.75 7.09 -0.35
N ASN A 25 8.72 8.39 -0.05
CA ASN A 25 8.20 9.40 -0.96
C ASN A 25 9.06 9.55 -2.24
N GLU A 26 10.38 9.43 -2.13
CA GLU A 26 11.28 9.51 -3.30
C GLU A 26 11.09 8.29 -4.21
N GLU A 27 10.95 7.10 -3.65
CA GLU A 27 10.65 5.89 -4.42
C GLU A 27 9.34 6.06 -5.21
N LEU A 28 8.27 6.51 -4.56
CA LEU A 28 6.98 6.70 -5.21
C LEU A 28 6.99 7.84 -6.23
N LEU A 29 7.74 8.92 -5.98
CA LEU A 29 7.92 10.02 -6.94
C LEU A 29 8.64 9.57 -8.22
N ILE A 30 9.55 8.62 -8.11
CA ILE A 30 10.20 8.02 -9.28
C ILE A 30 9.26 7.05 -9.99
N ARG A 31 8.65 6.12 -9.23
CA ARG A 31 7.79 5.06 -9.78
C ARG A 31 6.54 5.59 -10.48
N GLN A 32 5.93 6.67 -9.96
CA GLN A 32 4.73 7.26 -10.59
C GLN A 32 4.95 7.76 -12.03
N ASN A 33 6.21 7.93 -12.45
CA ASN A 33 6.57 8.32 -13.81
C ASN A 33 6.76 7.11 -14.74
N ASN A 34 6.74 5.89 -14.21
CA ASN A 34 6.76 4.67 -15.01
C ASN A 34 5.33 4.32 -15.45
N PRO A 35 4.99 4.43 -16.75
CA PRO A 35 3.62 4.18 -17.22
C PRO A 35 3.17 2.72 -17.05
N ALA A 36 4.09 1.77 -16.83
CA ALA A 36 3.77 0.37 -16.54
C ALA A 36 3.35 0.14 -15.06
N GLU A 37 3.48 1.14 -14.21
CA GLU A 37 3.11 1.05 -12.80
C GLU A 37 1.90 1.95 -12.47
N TRP A 38 1.17 1.59 -11.40
CA TRP A 38 0.06 2.36 -10.86
C TRP A 38 0.20 2.39 -9.34
N VAL A 39 1.02 3.33 -8.86
CA VAL A 39 1.62 3.26 -7.52
C VAL A 39 0.70 3.66 -6.38
N MET A 40 -0.45 4.24 -6.68
CA MET A 40 -1.46 4.65 -5.69
C MET A 40 -2.85 4.70 -6.31
N GLN A 41 -3.91 4.84 -5.51
CA GLN A 41 -5.30 4.74 -5.93
C GLN A 41 -5.65 5.68 -7.11
N ASN A 42 -5.06 6.86 -7.15
CA ASN A 42 -5.30 7.87 -8.20
C ASN A 42 -4.14 7.96 -9.22
N GLY A 43 -3.28 6.96 -9.28
CA GLY A 43 -2.15 6.85 -10.19
C GLY A 43 -0.89 7.55 -9.71
N ASN A 44 -0.98 8.79 -9.30
CA ASN A 44 0.14 9.63 -8.88
C ASN A 44 -0.27 10.64 -7.78
N PHE A 45 0.70 11.36 -7.21
CA PHE A 45 0.45 12.37 -6.16
C PHE A 45 -0.41 13.55 -6.63
N SER A 46 -0.49 13.81 -7.93
CA SER A 46 -1.38 14.82 -8.51
C SER A 46 -2.80 14.31 -8.74
N ALA A 47 -3.08 13.04 -8.43
CA ALA A 47 -4.38 12.38 -8.56
C ALA A 47 -5.00 12.49 -9.97
N THR A 48 -4.16 12.46 -11.01
CA THR A 48 -4.61 12.69 -12.39
C THR A 48 -5.42 11.54 -12.96
N ARG A 49 -5.28 10.32 -12.44
CA ARG A 49 -5.91 9.08 -12.96
C ARG A 49 -5.65 8.86 -14.45
N TYR A 50 -4.53 9.39 -14.93
CA TYR A 50 -4.14 9.31 -16.34
C TYR A 50 -3.01 8.31 -16.52
N SER A 51 -3.14 7.45 -17.53
CA SER A 51 -2.09 6.54 -17.99
C SER A 51 -1.50 7.05 -19.31
N ALA A 52 -0.17 7.09 -19.40
CA ALA A 52 0.54 7.41 -20.64
C ALA A 52 0.68 6.19 -21.59
N LEU A 53 0.14 5.02 -21.23
CA LEU A 53 0.11 3.84 -22.09
C LEU A 53 -0.76 4.12 -23.33
N ALA A 54 -0.26 3.77 -24.53
CA ALA A 54 -0.89 4.07 -25.81
C ALA A 54 -1.26 2.82 -26.63
N GLN A 55 -1.12 1.62 -26.03
CA GLN A 55 -1.44 0.37 -26.73
C GLN A 55 -2.95 0.25 -27.04
N ILE A 56 -3.80 0.84 -26.19
CA ILE A 56 -5.24 0.92 -26.42
C ILE A 56 -5.56 2.33 -26.95
N ASN A 57 -6.22 2.40 -28.10
CA ASN A 57 -6.56 3.63 -28.79
C ASN A 57 -7.91 3.52 -29.51
N THR A 58 -8.36 4.58 -30.16
CA THR A 58 -9.64 4.63 -30.87
C THR A 58 -9.78 3.61 -32.01
N GLU A 59 -8.69 3.12 -32.57
CA GLU A 59 -8.70 2.17 -33.66
C GLU A 59 -8.84 0.72 -33.22
N ASN A 60 -8.46 0.42 -31.95
CA ASN A 60 -8.41 -0.96 -31.47
C ASN A 60 -9.26 -1.22 -30.22
N VAL A 61 -9.78 -0.20 -29.56
CA VAL A 61 -10.59 -0.35 -28.32
C VAL A 61 -11.80 -1.27 -28.50
N SER A 62 -12.42 -1.26 -29.68
CA SER A 62 -13.56 -2.14 -30.01
C SER A 62 -13.19 -3.62 -30.13
N LYS A 63 -11.90 -3.93 -30.23
CA LYS A 63 -11.36 -5.29 -30.36
C LYS A 63 -10.86 -5.87 -29.04
N LEU A 64 -11.01 -5.15 -27.92
CA LEU A 64 -10.60 -5.62 -26.61
C LEU A 64 -11.35 -6.90 -26.24
N LYS A 65 -10.62 -7.82 -25.63
CA LYS A 65 -11.14 -9.07 -25.08
C LYS A 65 -10.63 -9.24 -23.65
N VAL A 66 -11.39 -9.95 -22.84
CA VAL A 66 -10.94 -10.36 -21.51
C VAL A 66 -9.74 -11.28 -21.66
N ALA A 67 -8.59 -10.90 -21.11
CA ALA A 67 -7.39 -11.71 -21.10
C ALA A 67 -7.46 -12.79 -20.00
N TRP A 68 -7.87 -12.39 -18.81
CA TRP A 68 -8.12 -13.27 -17.66
C TRP A 68 -9.06 -12.60 -16.66
N SER A 69 -9.54 -13.36 -15.69
CA SER A 69 -10.38 -12.87 -14.59
C SER A 69 -9.92 -13.49 -13.27
N PHE A 70 -10.13 -12.75 -12.18
CA PHE A 70 -9.82 -13.19 -10.84
C PHE A 70 -11.03 -13.01 -9.92
N SER A 71 -11.40 -14.06 -9.18
CA SER A 71 -12.47 -14.02 -8.18
C SER A 71 -11.89 -13.81 -6.80
N THR A 72 -12.29 -12.75 -6.12
CA THR A 72 -11.89 -12.46 -4.73
C THR A 72 -12.60 -13.34 -3.70
N GLY A 73 -13.71 -13.99 -4.09
CA GLY A 73 -14.58 -14.76 -3.20
C GLY A 73 -15.41 -13.89 -2.23
N VAL A 74 -15.43 -12.57 -2.41
CA VAL A 74 -16.20 -11.63 -1.57
C VAL A 74 -17.34 -11.01 -2.37
N LEU A 75 -18.58 -11.26 -1.94
CA LEU A 75 -19.80 -10.77 -2.59
C LEU A 75 -20.25 -9.42 -1.98
N ARG A 76 -19.37 -8.42 -2.02
CA ARG A 76 -19.61 -7.06 -1.54
C ARG A 76 -19.08 -6.06 -2.56
N GLY A 77 -19.52 -4.82 -2.51
CA GLY A 77 -19.03 -3.76 -3.39
C GLY A 77 -17.51 -3.57 -3.27
N HIS A 78 -16.81 -3.59 -4.41
CA HIS A 78 -15.37 -3.34 -4.49
C HIS A 78 -15.18 -1.92 -5.03
N GLU A 79 -14.96 -0.95 -4.14
CA GLU A 79 -14.87 0.47 -4.51
C GLU A 79 -13.42 0.97 -4.68
N GLY A 80 -12.46 0.20 -4.21
CA GLY A 80 -11.05 0.56 -4.29
C GLY A 80 -10.38 0.14 -5.60
N GLY A 81 -9.48 0.97 -6.08
CA GLY A 81 -8.65 0.64 -7.23
C GLY A 81 -7.48 -0.28 -6.85
N PRO A 82 -7.03 -1.13 -7.76
CA PRO A 82 -5.79 -1.88 -7.58
C PRO A 82 -4.58 -0.95 -7.69
N ILE A 83 -3.42 -1.41 -7.18
CA ILE A 83 -2.13 -0.78 -7.43
C ILE A 83 -1.19 -1.78 -8.12
N VAL A 84 -0.28 -1.26 -8.93
CA VAL A 84 0.72 -2.05 -9.66
C VAL A 84 2.11 -1.56 -9.30
N ILE A 85 2.94 -2.46 -8.77
CA ILE A 85 4.34 -2.20 -8.44
C ILE A 85 5.19 -3.26 -9.13
N GLY A 86 5.99 -2.84 -10.11
CA GLY A 86 6.65 -3.78 -11.01
C GLY A 86 5.63 -4.68 -11.70
N ASP A 87 5.87 -5.99 -11.67
CA ASP A 87 4.98 -6.99 -12.28
C ASP A 87 3.92 -7.54 -11.33
N THR A 88 3.68 -6.89 -10.20
CA THR A 88 2.72 -7.35 -9.20
C THR A 88 1.51 -6.43 -9.11
N LEU A 89 0.33 -6.99 -9.30
CA LEU A 89 -0.96 -6.35 -9.07
C LEU A 89 -1.41 -6.65 -7.64
N TYR A 90 -1.61 -5.61 -6.84
CA TYR A 90 -2.21 -5.72 -5.50
C TYR A 90 -3.66 -5.31 -5.55
N ILE A 91 -4.53 -6.22 -5.14
CA ILE A 91 -5.96 -5.98 -4.99
C ILE A 91 -6.39 -6.25 -3.54
N HIS A 92 -7.46 -5.63 -3.14
CA HIS A 92 -8.06 -5.81 -1.82
C HIS A 92 -9.58 -6.00 -1.96
N THR A 93 -10.22 -6.40 -0.87
CA THR A 93 -11.68 -6.55 -0.83
C THR A 93 -12.31 -5.59 0.16
N ALA A 94 -13.62 -5.36 0.03
CA ALA A 94 -14.46 -4.96 1.13
C ALA A 94 -14.29 -5.92 2.32
N PHE A 95 -15.01 -5.71 3.44
CA PHE A 95 -14.95 -6.67 4.55
C PHE A 95 -15.03 -8.12 4.03
N PRO A 96 -14.13 -9.03 4.43
CA PRO A 96 -13.21 -8.97 5.56
C PRO A 96 -11.82 -8.37 5.24
N ASN A 97 -11.66 -7.59 4.19
CA ASN A 97 -10.43 -6.88 3.80
C ASN A 97 -9.27 -7.83 3.43
N ASN A 98 -9.57 -8.84 2.63
CA ASN A 98 -8.53 -9.70 2.08
C ASN A 98 -7.63 -8.87 1.13
N VAL A 99 -6.34 -9.20 1.09
CA VAL A 99 -5.39 -8.65 0.12
C VAL A 99 -4.77 -9.78 -0.67
N PHE A 100 -4.64 -9.57 -1.98
CA PHE A 100 -4.00 -10.51 -2.89
C PHE A 100 -2.90 -9.80 -3.65
N ALA A 101 -1.76 -10.47 -3.83
CA ALA A 101 -0.74 -10.10 -4.79
C ALA A 101 -0.80 -11.08 -5.97
N LEU A 102 -0.98 -10.54 -7.17
CA LEU A 102 -1.16 -11.30 -8.39
C LEU A 102 0.00 -11.04 -9.35
N ASP A 103 0.49 -12.09 -9.99
CA ASP A 103 1.56 -12.07 -10.98
C ASP A 103 1.00 -11.66 -12.34
N LEU A 104 1.36 -10.46 -12.83
CA LEU A 104 0.92 -9.95 -14.12
C LEU A 104 1.54 -10.71 -15.30
N ASN A 105 2.69 -11.34 -15.12
CA ASN A 105 3.35 -12.15 -16.16
C ASN A 105 2.77 -13.57 -16.27
N ASN A 106 1.82 -13.93 -15.39
CA ASN A 106 1.29 -15.28 -15.32
C ASN A 106 -0.23 -15.27 -15.04
N GLU A 107 -0.97 -14.54 -15.89
CA GLU A 107 -2.45 -14.47 -15.91
C GLU A 107 -3.10 -14.23 -14.54
N GLY A 108 -2.45 -13.41 -13.70
CA GLY A 108 -2.97 -13.09 -12.36
C GLY A 108 -2.84 -14.23 -11.35
N ARG A 109 -1.88 -15.14 -11.53
CA ARG A 109 -1.59 -16.18 -10.53
C ARG A 109 -1.31 -15.55 -9.17
N ILE A 110 -1.93 -16.10 -8.12
CA ILE A 110 -1.71 -15.64 -6.74
C ILE A 110 -0.26 -15.90 -6.33
N LEU A 111 0.46 -14.83 -5.99
CA LEU A 111 1.79 -14.90 -5.36
C LEU A 111 1.64 -15.11 -3.86
N TRP A 112 0.74 -14.36 -3.25
CA TRP A 112 0.34 -14.52 -1.85
C TRP A 112 -1.04 -13.91 -1.59
N GLU A 113 -1.64 -14.31 -0.47
CA GLU A 113 -2.87 -13.73 0.05
C GLU A 113 -2.73 -13.43 1.55
N TYR A 114 -3.39 -12.38 1.99
CA TYR A 114 -3.58 -12.05 3.40
C TYR A 114 -5.07 -12.03 3.72
N ARG A 115 -5.47 -12.82 4.72
CA ARG A 115 -6.84 -12.92 5.19
C ARG A 115 -6.90 -12.54 6.67
N PRO A 116 -7.27 -11.29 7.00
CA PRO A 116 -7.37 -10.87 8.39
C PRO A 116 -8.50 -11.58 9.13
N LYS A 117 -8.29 -11.81 10.41
CA LYS A 117 -9.35 -12.26 11.30
C LYS A 117 -9.92 -11.03 12.01
N GLN A 118 -11.12 -10.64 11.64
CA GLN A 118 -11.84 -9.51 12.24
C GLN A 118 -13.12 -10.01 12.91
N ASP A 119 -13.63 -9.24 13.88
CA ASP A 119 -14.90 -9.53 14.53
C ASP A 119 -16.04 -9.43 13.49
N PRO A 120 -16.89 -10.46 13.34
CA PRO A 120 -17.99 -10.46 12.40
C PRO A 120 -19.08 -9.42 12.72
N SER A 121 -19.07 -8.79 13.88
CA SER A 121 -19.98 -7.70 14.24
C SER A 121 -19.59 -6.34 13.63
N VAL A 122 -18.34 -6.17 13.20
CA VAL A 122 -17.84 -4.90 12.63
C VAL A 122 -18.67 -4.37 11.47
N PRO A 123 -19.14 -5.19 10.50
CA PRO A 123 -20.00 -4.71 9.42
C PRO A 123 -21.27 -3.97 9.87
N GLY A 124 -21.80 -4.32 11.04
CA GLY A 124 -23.02 -3.69 11.58
C GLY A 124 -22.87 -2.22 11.98
N VAL A 125 -21.62 -1.75 12.13
CA VAL A 125 -21.28 -0.36 12.50
C VAL A 125 -20.43 0.34 11.45
N MET A 126 -20.33 -0.25 10.25
CA MET A 126 -19.66 0.39 9.09
C MET A 126 -20.65 1.21 8.29
N CYS A 127 -20.15 2.25 7.64
CA CYS A 127 -20.84 2.96 6.58
C CYS A 127 -20.71 2.22 5.24
N CYS A 128 -21.73 2.42 4.37
CA CYS A 128 -21.56 2.30 2.92
C CYS A 128 -21.19 0.90 2.43
N ASP A 129 -21.87 -0.14 2.93
CA ASP A 129 -21.72 -1.55 2.56
C ASP A 129 -20.31 -2.12 2.79
N THR A 130 -19.70 -1.83 3.94
CA THR A 130 -18.41 -2.43 4.32
C THR A 130 -17.23 -2.09 3.39
N VAL A 131 -17.28 -0.90 2.78
CA VAL A 131 -16.32 -0.42 1.80
C VAL A 131 -14.88 -0.40 2.34
N ASN A 132 -13.94 -0.73 1.46
CA ASN A 132 -12.52 -0.42 1.62
C ASN A 132 -12.01 0.21 0.32
N ARG A 133 -11.31 1.35 0.42
CA ARG A 133 -10.93 2.15 -0.76
C ARG A 133 -9.52 1.86 -1.26
N GLY A 134 -8.78 0.98 -0.62
CA GLY A 134 -7.51 0.56 -1.19
C GLY A 134 -6.41 0.22 -0.21
N VAL A 135 -5.31 -0.19 -0.78
CA VAL A 135 -4.02 -0.39 -0.12
C VAL A 135 -3.02 0.66 -0.60
N ALA A 136 -1.96 0.90 0.17
CA ALA A 136 -0.84 1.72 -0.25
C ALA A 136 0.45 0.90 -0.26
N TYR A 137 1.44 1.36 -1.02
CA TYR A 137 2.77 0.77 -1.07
C TYR A 137 3.82 1.79 -0.65
N ALA A 138 4.83 1.36 0.08
CA ALA A 138 6.11 2.04 0.24
C ALA A 138 7.15 1.10 0.83
N GLU A 139 8.41 1.26 0.44
CA GLU A 139 9.58 0.56 1.00
C GLU A 139 9.38 -0.95 1.14
N GLY A 140 8.84 -1.59 0.10
CA GLY A 140 8.60 -3.03 0.10
C GLY A 140 7.49 -3.49 1.06
N LYS A 141 6.61 -2.57 1.50
CA LYS A 141 5.46 -2.85 2.37
C LYS A 141 4.15 -2.52 1.67
N ILE A 142 3.12 -3.29 1.97
CA ILE A 142 1.72 -2.99 1.61
C ILE A 142 1.00 -2.61 2.89
N PHE A 143 0.38 -1.44 2.89
CA PHE A 143 -0.42 -0.94 4.01
C PHE A 143 -1.90 -1.14 3.71
N LEU A 144 -2.59 -1.78 4.64
CA LEU A 144 -4.02 -2.01 4.61
C LEU A 144 -4.64 -1.38 5.85
N TYR A 145 -5.70 -0.59 5.68
CA TYR A 145 -6.52 -0.13 6.78
C TYR A 145 -7.80 -0.94 6.85
N GLN A 146 -7.92 -1.76 7.87
CA GLN A 146 -9.01 -2.73 8.03
C GLN A 146 -10.29 -2.08 8.55
N ALA A 147 -11.41 -2.75 8.37
CA ALA A 147 -12.73 -2.33 8.84
C ALA A 147 -12.78 -2.08 10.35
N ASP A 148 -12.06 -2.89 11.14
CA ASP A 148 -11.93 -2.75 12.59
C ASP A 148 -10.99 -1.60 13.02
N ALA A 149 -10.69 -0.68 12.11
CA ALA A 149 -9.78 0.43 12.30
C ALA A 149 -8.33 0.00 12.66
N THR A 150 -7.91 -1.19 12.28
CA THR A 150 -6.52 -1.65 12.41
C THR A 150 -5.73 -1.30 11.14
N LEU A 151 -4.66 -0.53 11.28
CA LEU A 151 -3.67 -0.35 10.23
C LEU A 151 -2.66 -1.49 10.29
N VAL A 152 -2.43 -2.14 9.15
CA VAL A 152 -1.54 -3.29 9.01
C VAL A 152 -0.49 -3.01 7.94
N ALA A 153 0.77 -3.31 8.24
CA ALA A 153 1.85 -3.37 7.26
C ALA A 153 2.19 -4.82 6.93
N LEU A 154 2.15 -5.16 5.66
CA LEU A 154 2.50 -6.47 5.12
C LEU A 154 3.79 -6.35 4.30
N ASN A 155 4.61 -7.37 4.33
CA ASN A 155 5.73 -7.49 3.40
C ASN A 155 5.20 -7.66 1.97
N ALA A 156 5.55 -6.77 1.05
CA ALA A 156 5.02 -6.73 -0.31
C ALA A 156 5.35 -8.01 -1.11
N LYS A 157 6.48 -8.69 -0.82
CA LYS A 157 6.89 -9.91 -1.53
C LYS A 157 6.23 -11.17 -1.00
N THR A 158 5.87 -11.21 0.30
CA THR A 158 5.47 -12.46 0.98
C THR A 158 4.08 -12.42 1.61
N GLY A 159 3.44 -11.25 1.71
CA GLY A 159 2.18 -11.06 2.40
C GLY A 159 2.24 -11.22 3.93
N LYS A 160 3.42 -11.50 4.50
CA LYS A 160 3.57 -11.66 5.94
C LYS A 160 3.39 -10.33 6.65
N LYS A 161 2.61 -10.33 7.73
CA LYS A 161 2.43 -9.16 8.58
C LYS A 161 3.75 -8.76 9.23
N ILE A 162 4.14 -7.49 9.07
CA ILE A 162 5.32 -6.89 9.71
C ILE A 162 4.90 -6.28 11.04
N TRP A 163 3.88 -5.41 11.02
CA TRP A 163 3.30 -4.80 12.21
C TRP A 163 1.82 -4.49 12.01
N SER A 164 1.14 -4.19 13.08
CA SER A 164 -0.23 -3.65 13.08
C SER A 164 -0.47 -2.77 14.29
N VAL A 165 -1.34 -1.77 14.12
CA VAL A 165 -1.72 -0.83 15.17
C VAL A 165 -3.21 -0.51 15.07
N SER A 166 -3.91 -0.44 16.19
CA SER A 166 -5.29 0.02 16.26
C SER A 166 -5.34 1.55 16.18
N ASN A 167 -6.24 2.09 15.36
CA ASN A 167 -6.50 3.52 15.22
C ASN A 167 -7.93 3.91 15.62
N GLY A 168 -8.73 2.97 16.09
CA GLY A 168 -10.11 3.21 16.52
C GLY A 168 -10.70 1.99 17.23
N ASP A 169 -11.93 2.16 17.71
CA ASP A 169 -12.67 1.09 18.38
C ASP A 169 -14.04 0.89 17.70
N PRO A 170 -14.26 -0.23 17.00
CA PRO A 170 -15.56 -0.53 16.38
C PRO A 170 -16.73 -0.59 17.38
N LYS A 171 -16.48 -0.83 18.65
CA LYS A 171 -17.54 -0.85 19.68
C LYS A 171 -18.23 0.51 19.85
N VAL A 172 -17.53 1.58 19.48
CA VAL A 172 -18.10 2.93 19.41
C VAL A 172 -18.26 3.42 17.97
N ALA A 173 -18.39 2.48 17.02
CA ALA A 173 -18.55 2.72 15.58
C ALA A 173 -17.36 3.46 14.91
N ALA A 174 -16.19 3.49 15.53
CA ALA A 174 -14.97 4.02 14.91
C ALA A 174 -14.34 2.95 14.01
N THR A 175 -14.52 3.08 12.69
CA THR A 175 -14.16 2.06 11.68
C THR A 175 -13.20 2.59 10.62
N GLY A 176 -12.60 1.70 9.85
CA GLY A 176 -11.69 2.01 8.75
C GLY A 176 -12.32 1.74 7.37
N THR A 177 -12.35 2.75 6.50
CA THR A 177 -12.90 2.64 5.14
C THR A 177 -12.02 3.24 4.05
N ASN A 178 -11.02 4.04 4.42
CA ASN A 178 -10.14 4.73 3.48
C ASN A 178 -8.93 3.89 3.07
N ALA A 179 -8.37 4.20 1.90
CA ALA A 179 -7.03 3.76 1.56
C ALA A 179 -6.00 4.53 2.41
N PRO A 180 -4.94 3.87 2.93
CA PRO A 180 -3.82 4.59 3.50
C PRO A 180 -3.12 5.48 2.47
N HIS A 181 -2.55 6.59 2.92
CA HIS A 181 -1.72 7.47 2.10
C HIS A 181 -0.30 7.52 2.65
N VAL A 182 0.68 7.32 1.79
CA VAL A 182 2.09 7.41 2.18
C VAL A 182 2.66 8.75 1.73
N ILE A 183 3.19 9.52 2.68
CA ILE A 183 3.84 10.81 2.43
C ILE A 183 5.13 10.83 3.24
N LYS A 184 6.28 10.92 2.56
CA LYS A 184 7.60 10.78 3.17
C LYS A 184 7.72 9.44 3.94
N ASP A 185 8.02 9.50 5.21
CA ASP A 185 8.22 8.39 6.13
C ASP A 185 6.96 8.03 6.95
N LYS A 186 5.79 8.55 6.57
CA LYS A 186 4.54 8.37 7.32
C LYS A 186 3.43 7.76 6.48
N VAL A 187 2.65 6.93 7.14
CA VAL A 187 1.38 6.38 6.63
C VAL A 187 0.23 7.11 7.32
N PHE A 188 -0.63 7.74 6.54
CA PHE A 188 -1.79 8.50 7.02
C PHE A 188 -3.07 7.68 6.83
N VAL A 189 -3.90 7.65 7.86
CA VAL A 189 -5.25 7.08 7.83
C VAL A 189 -6.22 7.98 8.58
N GLY A 190 -7.46 8.07 8.09
CA GLY A 190 -8.55 8.72 8.79
C GLY A 190 -9.40 7.72 9.57
N ILE A 191 -10.42 8.21 10.28
CA ILE A 191 -11.42 7.40 10.96
C ILE A 191 -12.81 7.69 10.39
N SER A 192 -13.61 6.63 10.20
CA SER A 192 -15.02 6.68 9.82
C SER A 192 -15.92 6.55 11.05
N GLY A 193 -17.21 6.86 10.90
CA GLY A 193 -18.22 6.73 11.95
C GLY A 193 -18.85 8.06 12.36
N GLY A 194 -18.64 9.14 11.59
CA GLY A 194 -19.24 10.45 11.88
C GLY A 194 -20.77 10.40 11.96
N GLU A 195 -21.41 9.56 11.17
CA GLU A 195 -22.85 9.28 11.17
C GLU A 195 -23.35 8.62 12.47
N PHE A 196 -22.45 7.98 13.21
CA PHE A 196 -22.69 7.38 14.52
C PHE A 196 -22.21 8.25 15.67
N GLY A 197 -21.80 9.48 15.41
CA GLY A 197 -21.32 10.43 16.43
C GLY A 197 -19.81 10.31 16.75
N VAL A 198 -19.04 9.56 15.97
CA VAL A 198 -17.59 9.50 16.11
C VAL A 198 -16.99 10.84 15.69
N ARG A 199 -16.19 11.44 16.57
CA ARG A 199 -15.41 12.63 16.20
C ARG A 199 -14.26 12.22 15.30
N SER A 200 -14.29 12.67 14.05
CA SER A 200 -13.29 12.33 13.04
C SER A 200 -11.91 12.91 13.39
N TYR A 201 -10.88 12.14 13.06
CA TYR A 201 -9.47 12.53 13.16
C TYR A 201 -8.65 11.85 12.08
N MET A 202 -7.45 12.34 11.87
CA MET A 202 -6.43 11.72 11.02
C MET A 202 -5.21 11.38 11.86
N SER A 203 -4.67 10.21 11.65
CA SER A 203 -3.45 9.72 12.30
C SER A 203 -2.34 9.50 11.30
N ALA A 204 -1.11 9.69 11.75
CA ALA A 204 0.10 9.40 11.00
C ALA A 204 0.96 8.40 11.79
N PHE A 205 1.43 7.37 11.11
CA PHE A 205 2.27 6.31 11.69
C PHE A 205 3.58 6.22 10.91
N ASP A 206 4.64 5.81 11.58
CA ASP A 206 5.91 5.51 10.91
C ASP A 206 5.76 4.30 9.96
N ILE A 207 6.48 4.31 8.84
CA ILE A 207 6.46 3.24 7.83
C ILE A 207 7.06 1.93 8.35
#